data_69314489eccde0d780b5fbc7bc5a3ffa
#
_entry.id   69314489eccde0d780b5fbc7bc5a3ffa
#
_cell.length_a   1.000
_cell.length_b   1.000
_cell.length_c   1.000
_cell.angle_alpha   90.00
_cell.angle_beta   90.00
_cell.angle_gamma   90.00
#
_symmetry.space_group_name_H-M   'P 1'
#
loop_
_entity.id
_entity.type
_entity.pdbx_description
1 polymer ?
#
loop_
_entity_poly.entity_id
_entity_poly.type
_entity_poly.pdbx_seq_one_letter_code
_entity_poly.pdbx_strand_id
1 'polypeptide(L)'
;RSRGLGDVYKRQMVMSVDPECRPELVAMIGAAIATCISDIPFDGPCAMTQVGMIDGEFIINPSQEQWKKGDLNLTVASTREKVIMIEAGANEIPEATMIEAIYKAHEVNQTIIAFIDKIVAEVGKKKHEYTSCAVPAEMFEAMKEIVSPAEMEEAVFTDDKQTREENIRVITDKLTEAFAENEEWLAILGEAVYQYEKKTVRKMILKDHKRPDGRAITQIRPLAAEVDIIPRVHGSAMFTRGQTQICNVCTLAPLSEQQKIDGLDENEVSKRYMHHYNFPSYSVGETKPSRGPGRREIGPVSYTHLTL
;
A
#
# COMPACT_ATOMS: atom_id res chain seq x y z
N ARG A 1 4.30 -3.06 14.30
CA ARG A 1 5.47 -3.98 14.32
C ARG A 1 5.51 -4.63 15.68
N SER A 2 5.19 -5.93 15.76
CA SER A 2 5.36 -6.66 17.02
C SER A 2 6.86 -6.85 17.28
N ARG A 3 7.38 -6.19 18.28
CA ARG A 3 8.72 -6.49 18.80
C ARG A 3 8.56 -7.51 19.93
N GLY A 4 8.98 -8.74 19.70
CA GLY A 4 9.22 -9.71 20.78
C GLY A 4 8.24 -10.85 20.96
N LEU A 5 7.12 -10.95 20.21
CA LEU A 5 6.16 -12.05 20.35
C LEU A 5 6.11 -13.00 19.12
N GLY A 6 7.12 -12.95 18.27
CA GLY A 6 7.14 -13.69 17.02
C GLY A 6 6.34 -13.00 15.93
N ASP A 7 6.65 -13.30 14.66
CA ASP A 7 5.90 -12.81 13.52
C ASP A 7 4.62 -13.63 13.33
N VAL A 8 3.50 -12.94 13.20
CA VAL A 8 2.26 -13.55 12.72
C VAL A 8 2.30 -13.55 11.21
N TYR A 9 2.30 -14.73 10.62
CA TYR A 9 2.16 -14.88 9.17
C TYR A 9 1.01 -15.82 8.84
N LYS A 10 0.43 -15.60 7.69
CA LYS A 10 -0.66 -16.38 7.13
C LYS A 10 -0.16 -17.10 5.88
N ARG A 11 -0.38 -18.39 5.84
CA ARG A 11 -0.09 -19.22 4.68
C ARG A 11 -1.40 -19.75 4.12
N GLN A 12 -1.59 -19.55 2.82
CA GLN A 12 -2.72 -20.09 2.08
C GLN A 12 -2.24 -21.21 1.15
N MET A 13 -3.05 -22.25 1.02
CA MET A 13 -2.85 -23.33 0.07
C MET A 13 -4.15 -23.51 -0.72
N VAL A 14 -4.05 -23.49 -2.04
CA VAL A 14 -5.17 -23.80 -2.93
C VAL A 14 -5.24 -25.32 -3.07
N MET A 15 -6.30 -25.91 -2.57
CA MET A 15 -6.50 -27.38 -2.59
C MET A 15 -7.33 -27.82 -3.78
N SER A 16 -8.21 -26.96 -4.28
CA SER A 16 -9.07 -27.20 -5.43
C SER A 16 -9.49 -25.88 -6.04
N VAL A 17 -9.74 -25.84 -7.33
CA VAL A 17 -10.17 -24.66 -8.08
C VAL A 17 -11.44 -24.98 -8.85
N ASP A 18 -12.38 -24.05 -8.83
CA ASP A 18 -13.57 -24.03 -9.66
C ASP A 18 -13.47 -22.86 -10.64
N PRO A 19 -13.54 -23.09 -11.97
CA PRO A 19 -13.45 -22.03 -12.96
C PRO A 19 -14.55 -20.94 -12.84
N GLU A 20 -15.69 -21.28 -12.25
CA GLU A 20 -16.79 -20.34 -12.00
C GLU A 20 -16.57 -19.48 -10.76
N CYS A 21 -15.63 -19.86 -9.88
CA CYS A 21 -15.35 -19.14 -8.64
C CYS A 21 -13.87 -18.80 -8.51
N ARG A 22 -13.55 -17.53 -8.55
CA ARG A 22 -12.17 -17.08 -8.46
C ARG A 22 -11.56 -17.38 -7.08
N PRO A 23 -10.40 -18.08 -7.05
CA PRO A 23 -9.80 -18.56 -5.80
C PRO A 23 -9.39 -17.43 -4.86
N GLU A 24 -9.10 -16.24 -5.37
CA GLU A 24 -8.72 -15.07 -4.55
C GLU A 24 -9.84 -14.62 -3.61
N LEU A 25 -11.09 -14.72 -4.04
CA LEU A 25 -12.25 -14.37 -3.21
C LEU A 25 -12.39 -15.33 -2.02
N VAL A 26 -12.33 -16.62 -2.28
CA VAL A 26 -12.38 -17.65 -1.24
C VAL A 26 -11.18 -17.54 -0.29
N ALA A 27 -10.00 -17.29 -0.85
CA ALA A 27 -8.77 -17.09 -0.10
C ALA A 27 -8.89 -15.88 0.85
N MET A 28 -9.50 -14.79 0.43
CA MET A 28 -9.69 -13.61 1.28
C MET A 28 -10.68 -13.88 2.42
N ILE A 29 -11.81 -14.53 2.12
CA ILE A 29 -12.79 -14.92 3.14
C ILE A 29 -12.16 -15.86 4.17
N GLY A 30 -11.49 -16.92 3.70
CA GLY A 30 -10.79 -17.85 4.57
C GLY A 30 -9.71 -17.21 5.43
N ALA A 31 -8.99 -16.24 4.88
CA ALA A 31 -8.00 -15.46 5.60
C ALA A 31 -8.62 -14.60 6.71
N ALA A 32 -9.73 -13.93 6.41
CA ALA A 32 -10.44 -13.10 7.38
C ALA A 32 -11.01 -13.99 8.52
N ILE A 33 -11.64 -15.10 8.18
CA ILE A 33 -12.14 -16.07 9.18
C ILE A 33 -11.00 -16.56 10.07
N ALA A 34 -9.91 -17.06 9.48
CA ALA A 34 -8.79 -17.62 10.24
C ALA A 34 -8.17 -16.62 11.22
N THR A 35 -8.06 -15.35 10.80
CA THR A 35 -7.55 -14.28 11.66
C THR A 35 -8.55 -13.92 12.77
N CYS A 36 -9.84 -13.81 12.42
CA CYS A 36 -10.87 -13.41 13.38
C CYS A 36 -11.16 -14.47 14.44
N ILE A 37 -11.13 -15.78 14.11
CA ILE A 37 -11.35 -16.85 15.10
C ILE A 37 -10.13 -17.14 15.97
N SER A 38 -8.94 -16.68 15.58
CA SER A 38 -7.71 -16.87 16.34
C SER A 38 -7.67 -15.98 17.59
N ASP A 39 -6.69 -16.18 18.44
CA ASP A 39 -6.42 -15.34 19.62
C ASP A 39 -5.65 -14.03 19.28
N ILE A 40 -5.32 -13.81 18.01
CA ILE A 40 -4.63 -12.61 17.53
C ILE A 40 -5.55 -11.39 17.71
N PRO A 41 -5.09 -10.28 18.31
CA PRO A 41 -5.85 -9.03 18.43
C PRO A 41 -5.94 -8.33 17.06
N PHE A 42 -6.96 -8.69 16.31
CA PHE A 42 -7.26 -8.16 14.99
C PHE A 42 -8.57 -7.40 15.02
N ASP A 43 -8.52 -6.13 14.62
CA ASP A 43 -9.66 -5.20 14.57
C ASP A 43 -10.38 -5.31 13.22
N GLY A 44 -10.92 -6.49 12.96
CA GLY A 44 -11.68 -6.83 11.75
C GLY A 44 -13.07 -7.35 12.09
N PRO A 45 -13.76 -8.01 11.20
CA PRO A 45 -13.31 -8.56 9.91
C PRO A 45 -13.22 -7.56 8.76
N CYS A 46 -12.55 -8.01 7.70
CA CYS A 46 -12.62 -7.38 6.38
C CYS A 46 -13.10 -8.41 5.35
N ALA A 47 -13.77 -7.93 4.33
CA ALA A 47 -14.23 -8.75 3.22
C ALA A 47 -13.80 -8.15 1.88
N MET A 48 -13.82 -8.97 0.84
CA MET A 48 -13.47 -8.58 -0.51
C MET A 48 -14.52 -9.09 -1.49
N THR A 49 -14.93 -8.22 -2.40
CA THR A 49 -15.86 -8.53 -3.50
C THR A 49 -15.29 -8.03 -4.80
N GLN A 50 -15.52 -8.78 -5.86
CA GLN A 50 -15.24 -8.35 -7.23
C GLN A 50 -16.53 -7.90 -7.91
N VAL A 51 -16.43 -6.83 -8.72
CA VAL A 51 -17.51 -6.32 -9.54
C VAL A 51 -17.05 -6.24 -10.98
N GLY A 52 -17.73 -6.94 -11.87
CA GLY A 52 -17.64 -6.79 -13.30
C GLY A 52 -18.74 -5.89 -13.83
N MET A 53 -18.62 -5.46 -15.08
CA MET A 53 -19.71 -4.79 -15.80
C MET A 53 -19.76 -5.32 -17.24
N ILE A 54 -20.93 -5.81 -17.66
CA ILE A 54 -21.21 -6.27 -19.01
C ILE A 54 -22.50 -5.62 -19.47
N ASP A 55 -22.48 -5.02 -20.64
CA ASP A 55 -23.64 -4.32 -21.24
C ASP A 55 -24.28 -3.26 -20.30
N GLY A 56 -23.44 -2.62 -19.47
CA GLY A 56 -23.87 -1.61 -18.52
C GLY A 56 -24.44 -2.14 -17.19
N GLU A 57 -24.53 -3.45 -17.00
CA GLU A 57 -25.00 -4.08 -15.77
C GLU A 57 -23.87 -4.59 -14.89
N PHE A 58 -23.97 -4.36 -13.59
CA PHE A 58 -22.97 -4.85 -12.62
C PHE A 58 -23.20 -6.33 -12.31
N ILE A 59 -22.11 -7.09 -12.36
CA ILE A 59 -22.07 -8.52 -12.00
C ILE A 59 -21.17 -8.67 -10.77
N ILE A 60 -21.75 -9.25 -9.72
CA ILE A 60 -21.01 -9.53 -8.48
C ILE A 60 -20.26 -10.85 -8.60
N ASN A 61 -18.97 -10.83 -8.27
CA ASN A 61 -18.08 -11.98 -8.33
C ASN A 61 -18.15 -12.70 -9.70
N PRO A 62 -17.86 -11.99 -10.78
CA PRO A 62 -17.98 -12.53 -12.13
C PRO A 62 -17.11 -13.77 -12.31
N SER A 63 -17.60 -14.72 -13.10
CA SER A 63 -16.82 -15.87 -13.56
C SER A 63 -15.64 -15.40 -14.41
N GLN A 64 -14.67 -16.28 -14.67
CA GLN A 64 -13.51 -15.96 -15.48
C GLN A 64 -13.88 -15.48 -16.90
N GLU A 65 -14.89 -16.09 -17.51
CA GLU A 65 -15.38 -15.66 -18.83
C GLU A 65 -16.00 -14.27 -18.78
N GLN A 66 -16.83 -14.00 -17.77
CA GLN A 66 -17.46 -12.70 -17.55
C GLN A 66 -16.43 -11.61 -17.28
N TRP A 67 -15.40 -11.94 -16.51
CA TRP A 67 -14.28 -11.03 -16.21
C TRP A 67 -13.52 -10.63 -17.48
N LYS A 68 -13.29 -11.55 -18.41
CA LYS A 68 -12.60 -11.28 -19.66
C LYS A 68 -13.42 -10.46 -20.65
N LYS A 69 -14.75 -10.58 -20.61
CA LYS A 69 -15.68 -9.86 -21.51
C LYS A 69 -16.11 -8.50 -20.97
N GLY A 70 -15.95 -8.27 -19.66
CA GLY A 70 -16.46 -7.08 -19.00
C GLY A 70 -15.65 -5.82 -19.29
N ASP A 71 -16.34 -4.66 -19.28
CA ASP A 71 -15.72 -3.35 -19.37
C ASP A 71 -15.16 -2.85 -18.04
N LEU A 72 -15.51 -3.51 -16.95
CA LEU A 72 -15.05 -3.22 -15.60
C LEU A 72 -14.54 -4.48 -14.91
N ASN A 73 -13.37 -4.38 -14.34
CA ASN A 73 -12.75 -5.36 -13.48
C ASN A 73 -12.36 -4.68 -12.17
N LEU A 74 -13.26 -4.66 -11.21
CA LEU A 74 -13.11 -3.96 -9.94
C LEU A 74 -13.02 -4.93 -8.78
N THR A 75 -12.00 -4.78 -7.95
CA THR A 75 -11.86 -5.50 -6.67
C THR A 75 -11.91 -4.50 -5.53
N VAL A 76 -12.79 -4.71 -4.57
CA VAL A 76 -12.97 -3.85 -3.40
C VAL A 76 -12.86 -4.65 -2.13
N ALA A 77 -11.93 -4.26 -1.26
CA ALA A 77 -11.89 -4.76 0.12
C ALA A 77 -12.37 -3.67 1.09
N SER A 78 -13.19 -4.07 2.05
CA SER A 78 -13.73 -3.14 3.03
C SER A 78 -13.93 -3.78 4.41
N THR A 79 -13.95 -2.92 5.42
CA THR A 79 -14.43 -3.21 6.78
C THR A 79 -15.92 -2.88 6.87
N ARG A 80 -16.49 -2.89 8.06
CA ARG A 80 -17.89 -2.45 8.28
C ARG A 80 -18.12 -1.00 7.85
N GLU A 81 -17.16 -0.15 8.09
CA GLU A 81 -17.34 1.31 7.93
C GLU A 81 -16.59 1.90 6.74
N LYS A 82 -15.53 1.25 6.29
CA LYS A 82 -14.58 1.87 5.35
C LYS A 82 -14.16 0.92 4.25
N VAL A 83 -14.12 1.45 3.05
CA VAL A 83 -13.38 0.85 1.95
C VAL A 83 -11.89 1.03 2.23
N ILE A 84 -11.12 -0.05 2.22
CA ILE A 84 -9.70 -0.06 2.57
C ILE A 84 -8.78 -0.37 1.39
N MET A 85 -9.32 -1.00 0.34
CA MET A 85 -8.56 -1.29 -0.88
C MET A 85 -9.48 -1.27 -2.09
N ILE A 86 -9.01 -0.66 -3.16
CA ILE A 86 -9.65 -0.66 -4.47
C ILE A 86 -8.56 -1.00 -5.49
N GLU A 87 -8.85 -1.95 -6.37
CA GLU A 87 -8.04 -2.25 -7.53
C GLU A 87 -8.97 -2.38 -8.74
N ALA A 88 -8.71 -1.61 -9.80
CA ALA A 88 -9.59 -1.57 -10.95
C ALA A 88 -8.82 -1.56 -12.28
N GLY A 89 -9.34 -2.30 -13.24
CA GLY A 89 -9.09 -2.13 -14.67
C GLY A 89 -10.42 -1.83 -15.36
N ALA A 90 -10.46 -0.86 -16.26
CA ALA A 90 -11.70 -0.45 -16.90
C ALA A 90 -11.47 0.09 -18.32
N ASN A 91 -12.45 -0.09 -19.19
CA ASN A 91 -12.51 0.47 -20.54
C ASN A 91 -13.26 1.82 -20.48
N GLU A 92 -12.56 2.87 -20.05
CA GLU A 92 -13.08 4.26 -20.03
C GLU A 92 -14.42 4.42 -19.29
N ILE A 93 -14.63 3.71 -18.19
CA ILE A 93 -15.83 3.81 -17.36
C ILE A 93 -15.89 5.20 -16.69
N PRO A 94 -17.03 5.90 -16.73
CA PRO A 94 -17.21 7.18 -16.04
C PRO A 94 -17.02 7.05 -14.53
N GLU A 95 -16.49 8.10 -13.89
CA GLU A 95 -16.21 8.11 -12.45
C GLU A 95 -17.45 7.85 -11.59
N ALA A 96 -18.61 8.38 -12.00
CA ALA A 96 -19.87 8.17 -11.30
C ALA A 96 -20.25 6.67 -11.23
N THR A 97 -20.13 5.97 -12.36
CA THR A 97 -20.38 4.53 -12.48
C THR A 97 -19.35 3.72 -11.66
N MET A 98 -18.08 4.14 -11.67
CA MET A 98 -17.05 3.53 -10.85
C MET A 98 -17.36 3.66 -9.36
N ILE A 99 -17.80 4.83 -8.91
CA ILE A 99 -18.20 5.06 -7.51
C ILE A 99 -19.38 4.18 -7.12
N GLU A 100 -20.39 4.05 -7.99
CA GLU A 100 -21.55 3.18 -7.78
C GLU A 100 -21.12 1.71 -7.63
N ALA A 101 -20.22 1.22 -8.49
CA ALA A 101 -19.66 -0.12 -8.40
C ALA A 101 -18.92 -0.36 -7.07
N ILE A 102 -18.17 0.62 -6.59
CA ILE A 102 -17.46 0.56 -5.30
C ILE A 102 -18.47 0.44 -4.14
N TYR A 103 -19.53 1.25 -4.13
CA TYR A 103 -20.57 1.16 -3.10
C TYR A 103 -21.28 -0.18 -3.15
N LYS A 104 -21.62 -0.69 -4.33
CA LYS A 104 -22.25 -2.00 -4.48
C LYS A 104 -21.37 -3.13 -3.95
N ALA A 105 -20.07 -3.09 -4.22
CA ALA A 105 -19.12 -4.04 -3.63
C ALA A 105 -19.06 -3.93 -2.11
N HIS A 106 -19.08 -2.71 -1.57
CA HIS A 106 -19.09 -2.49 -0.13
C HIS A 106 -20.34 -3.07 0.55
N GLU A 107 -21.52 -2.94 -0.06
CA GLU A 107 -22.78 -3.54 0.43
C GLU A 107 -22.68 -5.07 0.47
N VAL A 108 -22.15 -5.69 -0.57
CA VAL A 108 -21.94 -7.16 -0.59
C VAL A 108 -20.96 -7.58 0.48
N ASN A 109 -19.89 -6.81 0.69
CA ASN A 109 -18.93 -7.06 1.75
C ASN A 109 -19.56 -7.06 3.15
N GLN A 110 -20.61 -6.26 3.40
CA GLN A 110 -21.34 -6.30 4.69
C GLN A 110 -22.00 -7.65 4.93
N THR A 111 -22.52 -8.30 3.89
CA THR A 111 -23.11 -9.64 4.00
C THR A 111 -22.05 -10.69 4.37
N ILE A 112 -20.87 -10.61 3.74
CA ILE A 112 -19.74 -11.49 4.03
C ILE A 112 -19.23 -11.26 5.46
N ILE A 113 -19.12 -10.01 5.89
CA ILE A 113 -18.70 -9.62 7.23
C ILE A 113 -19.67 -10.19 8.28
N ALA A 114 -20.98 -10.06 8.06
CA ALA A 114 -21.99 -10.59 8.95
C ALA A 114 -21.94 -12.13 9.05
N PHE A 115 -21.57 -12.81 7.97
CA PHE A 115 -21.32 -14.24 7.97
C PHE A 115 -20.09 -14.62 8.80
N ILE A 116 -18.99 -13.87 8.64
CA ILE A 116 -17.77 -14.10 9.42
C ILE A 116 -18.05 -13.88 10.92
N ASP A 117 -18.82 -12.86 11.28
CA ASP A 117 -19.21 -12.59 12.68
C ASP A 117 -19.96 -13.75 13.34
N LYS A 118 -20.83 -14.41 12.59
CA LYS A 118 -21.54 -15.62 13.11
C LYS A 118 -20.55 -16.73 13.42
N ILE A 119 -19.59 -16.99 12.53
CA ILE A 119 -18.55 -18.00 12.78
C ILE A 119 -17.69 -17.63 13.99
N VAL A 120 -17.31 -16.35 14.11
CA VAL A 120 -16.51 -15.86 15.24
C VAL A 120 -17.26 -16.00 16.56
N ALA A 121 -18.58 -15.77 16.56
CA ALA A 121 -19.41 -15.97 17.75
C ALA A 121 -19.48 -17.43 18.22
N GLU A 122 -19.41 -18.39 17.29
CA GLU A 122 -19.49 -19.82 17.61
C GLU A 122 -18.14 -20.43 18.02
N VAL A 123 -17.05 -20.07 17.32
CA VAL A 123 -15.76 -20.76 17.46
C VAL A 123 -14.57 -19.82 17.74
N GLY A 124 -14.83 -18.53 17.89
CA GLY A 124 -13.78 -17.53 18.12
C GLY A 124 -13.10 -17.71 19.48
N LYS A 125 -11.78 -17.49 19.51
CA LYS A 125 -10.99 -17.51 20.74
C LYS A 125 -10.94 -16.11 21.36
N LYS A 126 -10.75 -16.05 22.68
CA LYS A 126 -10.43 -14.80 23.38
C LYS A 126 -9.12 -14.23 22.83
N LYS A 127 -9.13 -12.96 22.47
CA LYS A 127 -7.95 -12.25 21.99
C LYS A 127 -6.93 -12.10 23.13
N HIS A 128 -5.65 -12.26 22.83
CA HIS A 128 -4.60 -11.97 23.82
C HIS A 128 -4.46 -10.46 24.03
N GLU A 129 -4.05 -10.11 25.21
CA GLU A 129 -3.78 -8.72 25.58
C GLU A 129 -2.45 -8.26 24.97
N TYR A 130 -2.38 -7.01 24.59
CA TYR A 130 -1.17 -6.40 24.05
C TYR A 130 -1.04 -4.96 24.55
N THR A 131 0.19 -4.51 24.66
CA THR A 131 0.47 -3.11 24.98
C THR A 131 0.42 -2.28 23.72
N SER A 132 -0.45 -1.28 23.71
CA SER A 132 -0.56 -0.34 22.57
C SER A 132 0.67 0.55 22.49
N CYS A 133 1.23 0.72 21.28
CA CYS A 133 2.26 1.72 20.99
C CYS A 133 1.64 3.06 20.56
N ALA A 134 0.35 3.28 20.82
CA ALA A 134 -0.28 4.56 20.53
C ALA A 134 0.32 5.67 21.40
N VAL A 135 0.53 6.82 20.80
CA VAL A 135 1.10 7.97 21.50
C VAL A 135 0.04 8.57 22.44
N PRO A 136 0.27 8.60 23.77
CA PRO A 136 -0.64 9.23 24.70
C PRO A 136 -0.85 10.71 24.40
N ALA A 137 -2.07 11.21 24.63
CA ALA A 137 -2.38 12.63 24.42
C ALA A 137 -1.50 13.54 25.29
N GLU A 138 -1.25 13.12 26.52
CA GLU A 138 -0.40 13.83 27.49
C GLU A 138 1.04 13.99 26.95
N MET A 139 1.62 12.94 26.44
CA MET A 139 2.95 13.01 25.79
C MET A 139 2.95 13.98 24.63
N PHE A 140 1.90 13.98 23.81
CA PHE A 140 1.81 14.84 22.65
C PHE A 140 1.69 16.32 23.03
N GLU A 141 0.98 16.65 24.10
CA GLU A 141 0.91 18.03 24.62
C GLU A 141 2.24 18.44 25.26
N ALA A 142 2.88 17.58 26.05
CA ALA A 142 4.20 17.85 26.61
C ALA A 142 5.27 18.10 25.51
N MET A 143 5.20 17.35 24.41
CA MET A 143 6.09 17.59 23.25
C MET A 143 5.90 19.01 22.67
N LYS A 144 4.67 19.52 22.60
CA LYS A 144 4.40 20.86 22.07
C LYS A 144 4.88 21.99 22.98
N GLU A 145 4.98 21.74 24.28
CA GLU A 145 5.56 22.69 25.23
C GLU A 145 7.08 22.80 25.05
N ILE A 146 7.75 21.69 24.72
CA ILE A 146 9.20 21.64 24.52
C ILE A 146 9.59 22.09 23.12
N VAL A 147 8.86 21.64 22.10
CA VAL A 147 9.06 21.94 20.69
C VAL A 147 7.80 22.62 20.16
N SER A 148 7.87 23.91 19.95
CA SER A 148 6.73 24.68 19.46
C SER A 148 6.30 24.24 18.05
N PRO A 149 5.02 24.43 17.67
CA PRO A 149 4.59 24.17 16.29
C PRO A 149 5.35 24.96 15.23
N ALA A 150 5.86 26.13 15.55
CA ALA A 150 6.67 26.96 14.66
C ALA A 150 8.06 26.34 14.44
N GLU A 151 8.70 25.86 15.51
CA GLU A 151 9.98 25.16 15.45
C GLU A 151 9.89 23.87 14.62
N MET A 152 8.81 23.10 14.80
CA MET A 152 8.56 21.90 13.98
C MET A 152 8.29 22.26 12.51
N GLU A 153 7.57 23.34 12.24
CA GLU A 153 7.31 23.81 10.88
C GLU A 153 8.61 24.24 10.19
N GLU A 154 9.48 24.96 10.88
CA GLU A 154 10.80 25.37 10.37
C GLU A 154 11.68 24.14 10.07
N ALA A 155 11.69 23.17 10.94
CA ALA A 155 12.47 21.93 10.77
C ALA A 155 12.06 21.13 9.53
N VAL A 156 10.78 21.08 9.18
CA VAL A 156 10.28 20.34 8.02
C VAL A 156 10.29 21.14 6.72
N PHE A 157 10.38 22.48 6.81
CA PHE A 157 10.31 23.38 5.65
C PHE A 157 11.68 23.53 4.97
N THR A 158 12.01 22.52 4.16
CA THR A 158 13.20 22.52 3.30
C THR A 158 13.00 21.59 2.12
N ASP A 159 13.60 21.91 0.97
CA ASP A 159 13.60 21.05 -0.23
C ASP A 159 14.67 19.96 -0.15
N ASP A 160 15.69 20.13 0.68
CA ASP A 160 16.73 19.14 0.89
C ASP A 160 16.33 18.09 1.94
N LYS A 161 16.40 16.83 1.51
CA LYS A 161 16.02 15.69 2.36
C LYS A 161 16.99 15.50 3.54
N GLN A 162 18.30 15.66 3.31
CA GLN A 162 19.29 15.42 4.35
C GLN A 162 19.19 16.48 5.45
N THR A 163 19.07 17.75 5.06
CA THR A 163 18.85 18.86 5.99
C THR A 163 17.60 18.65 6.84
N ARG A 164 16.51 18.18 6.22
CA ARG A 164 15.27 17.88 6.97
C ARG A 164 15.46 16.76 7.98
N GLU A 165 16.10 15.65 7.59
CA GLU A 165 16.39 14.53 8.49
C GLU A 165 17.27 14.97 9.66
N GLU A 166 18.22 15.87 9.42
CA GLU A 166 19.11 16.42 10.44
C GLU A 166 18.36 17.35 11.42
N ASN A 167 17.50 18.23 10.90
CA ASN A 167 16.65 19.08 11.73
C ASN A 167 15.70 18.26 12.61
N ILE A 168 15.06 17.24 12.06
CA ILE A 168 14.20 16.33 12.84
C ILE A 168 14.98 15.54 13.87
N ARG A 169 16.23 15.17 13.58
CA ARG A 169 17.12 14.52 14.57
C ARG A 169 17.41 15.45 15.74
N VAL A 170 17.74 16.72 15.48
CA VAL A 170 17.95 17.72 16.55
C VAL A 170 16.73 17.84 17.46
N ILE A 171 15.52 17.89 16.87
CA ILE A 171 14.27 17.89 17.64
C ILE A 171 14.11 16.60 18.46
N THR A 172 14.43 15.45 17.85
CA THR A 172 14.33 14.17 18.53
C THR A 172 15.30 14.07 19.71
N ASP A 173 16.52 14.54 19.54
CA ASP A 173 17.54 14.58 20.59
C ASP A 173 17.11 15.48 21.75
N LYS A 174 16.59 16.68 21.47
CA LYS A 174 16.01 17.59 22.46
C LYS A 174 14.88 16.96 23.27
N LEU A 175 13.96 16.22 22.60
CA LEU A 175 12.87 15.53 23.26
C LEU A 175 13.36 14.30 24.05
N THR A 176 14.41 13.61 23.58
CA THR A 176 15.04 12.51 24.27
C THR A 176 15.64 12.96 25.60
N GLU A 177 16.33 14.09 25.62
CA GLU A 177 16.87 14.70 26.84
C GLU A 177 15.76 15.13 27.80
N ALA A 178 14.70 15.75 27.29
CA ALA A 178 13.60 16.22 28.12
C ALA A 178 12.78 15.08 28.75
N PHE A 179 12.68 13.94 28.08
CA PHE A 179 11.96 12.76 28.58
C PHE A 179 12.87 11.67 29.15
N ALA A 180 14.13 11.99 29.48
CA ALA A 180 15.12 11.01 29.95
C ALA A 180 14.67 10.18 31.16
N GLU A 181 13.82 10.73 32.02
CA GLU A 181 13.29 10.05 33.20
C GLU A 181 12.05 9.16 32.91
N ASN A 182 11.49 9.21 31.70
CA ASN A 182 10.29 8.46 31.34
C ASN A 182 10.59 7.40 30.26
N GLU A 183 10.98 6.20 30.70
CA GLU A 183 11.32 5.10 29.80
C GLU A 183 10.17 4.68 28.88
N GLU A 184 8.92 4.78 29.33
CA GLU A 184 7.74 4.42 28.53
C GLU A 184 7.58 5.39 27.33
N TRP A 185 7.78 6.66 27.58
CA TRP A 185 7.72 7.68 26.51
C TRP A 185 8.90 7.58 25.55
N LEU A 186 10.08 7.27 26.07
CA LEU A 186 11.25 7.06 25.21
C LEU A 186 11.07 5.89 24.24
N ALA A 187 10.40 4.81 24.68
CA ALA A 187 10.16 3.65 23.84
C ALA A 187 9.29 3.96 22.60
N ILE A 188 8.42 4.97 22.67
CA ILE A 188 7.49 5.37 21.61
C ILE A 188 7.81 6.74 21.00
N LEU A 189 8.90 7.37 21.43
CA LEU A 189 9.27 8.74 21.02
C LEU A 189 9.38 8.89 19.49
N GLY A 190 9.96 7.91 18.81
CA GLY A 190 10.08 7.94 17.35
C GLY A 190 8.72 8.01 16.63
N GLU A 191 7.72 7.28 17.13
CA GLU A 191 6.35 7.35 16.61
C GLU A 191 5.68 8.70 16.94
N ALA A 192 5.93 9.22 18.13
CA ALA A 192 5.39 10.50 18.58
C ALA A 192 5.93 11.68 17.73
N VAL A 193 7.23 11.71 17.46
CA VAL A 193 7.86 12.70 16.57
C VAL A 193 7.29 12.59 15.16
N TYR A 194 7.18 11.38 14.60
CA TYR A 194 6.58 11.16 13.29
C TYR A 194 5.14 11.67 13.21
N GLN A 195 4.33 11.44 14.25
CA GLN A 195 2.95 11.96 14.27
C GLN A 195 2.91 13.48 14.38
N TYR A 196 3.84 14.08 15.09
CA TYR A 196 3.94 15.54 15.19
C TYR A 196 4.33 16.15 13.84
N GLU A 197 5.38 15.64 13.21
CA GLU A 197 5.78 16.01 11.84
C GLU A 197 4.59 15.89 10.88
N LYS A 198 3.92 14.74 10.86
CA LYS A 198 2.76 14.47 10.00
C LYS A 198 1.63 15.48 10.19
N LYS A 199 1.28 15.82 11.44
CA LYS A 199 0.24 16.81 11.74
C LYS A 199 0.65 18.21 11.30
N THR A 200 1.91 18.59 11.50
CA THR A 200 2.48 19.87 11.05
C THR A 200 2.42 20.01 9.54
N VAL A 201 2.95 19.02 8.81
CA VAL A 201 2.95 19.03 7.34
C VAL A 201 1.52 19.05 6.79
N ARG A 202 0.58 18.29 7.38
CA ARG A 202 -0.82 18.33 6.96
C ARG A 202 -1.47 19.70 7.19
N LYS A 203 -1.16 20.36 8.30
CA LYS A 203 -1.63 21.72 8.57
C LYS A 203 -1.08 22.70 7.52
N MET A 204 0.23 22.66 7.25
CA MET A 204 0.86 23.49 6.24
C MET A 204 0.19 23.37 4.87
N ILE A 205 -0.10 22.12 4.44
CA ILE A 205 -0.71 21.87 3.12
C ILE A 205 -2.19 22.29 3.10
N LEU A 206 -2.97 21.91 4.12
CA LEU A 206 -4.43 22.06 4.10
C LEU A 206 -4.90 23.47 4.51
N LYS A 207 -4.19 24.11 5.44
CA LYS A 207 -4.57 25.43 5.98
C LYS A 207 -3.74 26.56 5.40
N ASP A 208 -2.42 26.37 5.34
CA ASP A 208 -1.51 27.42 4.96
C ASP A 208 -1.16 27.38 3.45
N HIS A 209 -1.69 26.33 2.73
CA HIS A 209 -1.45 26.07 1.29
C HIS A 209 0.05 26.09 0.93
N LYS A 210 0.89 25.61 1.87
CA LYS A 210 2.33 25.63 1.79
C LYS A 210 2.88 24.20 1.82
N ARG A 211 3.67 23.84 0.83
CA ARG A 211 4.34 22.54 0.80
C ARG A 211 5.66 22.58 1.54
N PRO A 212 6.09 21.49 2.19
CA PRO A 212 7.35 21.45 2.93
C PRO A 212 8.59 21.79 2.10
N ASP A 213 8.56 21.49 0.81
CA ASP A 213 9.63 21.76 -0.15
C ASP A 213 9.51 23.12 -0.86
N GLY A 214 8.66 24.01 -0.38
CA GLY A 214 8.48 25.36 -0.89
C GLY A 214 7.74 25.47 -2.23
N ARG A 215 7.36 24.37 -2.87
CA ARG A 215 6.61 24.38 -4.14
C ARG A 215 5.15 24.83 -3.93
N ALA A 216 4.58 25.43 -4.96
CA ALA A 216 3.15 25.70 -4.98
C ALA A 216 2.34 24.37 -4.98
N ILE A 217 1.07 24.40 -4.54
CA ILE A 217 0.23 23.19 -4.42
C ILE A 217 0.11 22.42 -5.75
N THR A 218 0.01 23.13 -6.86
CA THR A 218 -0.12 22.55 -8.20
C THR A 218 1.21 22.33 -8.93
N GLN A 219 2.32 22.81 -8.36
CA GLN A 219 3.63 22.71 -9.00
C GLN A 219 4.18 21.29 -8.90
N ILE A 220 4.51 20.68 -10.04
CA ILE A 220 5.22 19.40 -10.08
C ILE A 220 6.74 19.60 -9.91
N ARG A 221 7.45 18.54 -9.51
CA ARG A 221 8.91 18.56 -9.48
C ARG A 221 9.49 18.67 -10.88
N PRO A 222 10.68 19.24 -11.06
CA PRO A 222 11.36 19.24 -12.35
C PRO A 222 11.48 17.83 -12.90
N LEU A 223 11.16 17.67 -14.17
CA LEU A 223 11.25 16.41 -14.90
C LEU A 223 12.34 16.50 -15.95
N ALA A 224 13.11 15.42 -16.10
CA ALA A 224 14.06 15.26 -17.19
C ALA A 224 14.03 13.79 -17.65
N ALA A 225 14.24 13.59 -18.94
CA ALA A 225 14.36 12.27 -19.54
C ALA A 225 15.53 12.26 -20.53
N GLU A 226 16.37 11.25 -20.41
CA GLU A 226 17.49 11.01 -21.31
C GLU A 226 17.38 9.59 -21.85
N VAL A 227 17.68 9.40 -23.13
CA VAL A 227 17.65 8.10 -23.78
C VAL A 227 19.04 7.69 -24.25
N ASP A 228 19.23 6.41 -24.54
CA ASP A 228 20.49 5.87 -25.07
C ASP A 228 21.72 6.10 -24.16
N ILE A 229 21.50 5.95 -22.84
CA ILE A 229 22.51 6.20 -21.80
C ILE A 229 23.46 5.02 -21.57
N ILE A 230 23.04 3.80 -21.93
CA ILE A 230 23.84 2.57 -21.75
C ILE A 230 24.13 1.98 -23.13
N PRO A 231 25.39 1.84 -23.53
CA PRO A 231 25.75 1.24 -24.81
C PRO A 231 25.48 -0.27 -24.84
N ARG A 232 25.23 -0.80 -26.01
CA ARG A 232 25.06 -2.25 -26.31
C ARG A 232 23.82 -2.93 -25.72
N VAL A 233 22.87 -2.16 -25.23
CA VAL A 233 21.52 -2.64 -24.89
C VAL A 233 20.57 -2.31 -26.04
N HIS A 234 19.38 -2.94 -26.07
CA HIS A 234 18.39 -2.66 -27.12
C HIS A 234 17.72 -1.29 -26.95
N GLY A 235 17.68 -0.79 -25.72
CA GLY A 235 17.26 0.56 -25.39
C GLY A 235 17.55 0.86 -23.93
N SER A 236 17.80 2.12 -23.62
CA SER A 236 17.99 2.58 -22.26
C SER A 236 17.50 4.01 -22.09
N ALA A 237 17.02 4.32 -20.89
CA ALA A 237 16.56 5.67 -20.54
C ALA A 237 16.81 5.96 -19.07
N MET A 238 17.08 7.23 -18.76
CA MET A 238 17.06 7.76 -17.42
C MET A 238 15.89 8.74 -17.30
N PHE A 239 15.02 8.51 -16.32
CA PHE A 239 13.99 9.46 -15.96
C PHE A 239 14.27 10.05 -14.60
N THR A 240 14.29 11.38 -14.54
CA THR A 240 14.59 12.14 -13.31
C THR A 240 13.38 12.97 -12.92
N ARG A 241 12.95 12.87 -11.66
CA ARG A 241 11.93 13.70 -11.04
C ARG A 241 12.45 14.30 -9.74
N GLY A 242 12.91 15.51 -9.80
CA GLY A 242 13.62 16.15 -8.69
C GLY A 242 14.87 15.36 -8.33
N GLN A 243 14.94 14.82 -7.12
CA GLN A 243 16.08 14.04 -6.63
C GLN A 243 15.94 12.52 -6.90
N THR A 244 14.80 12.08 -7.45
CA THR A 244 14.56 10.66 -7.73
C THR A 244 14.88 10.33 -9.17
N GLN A 245 15.68 9.30 -9.39
CA GLN A 245 16.07 8.80 -10.71
C GLN A 245 15.66 7.35 -10.89
N ILE A 246 15.23 7.01 -12.11
CA ILE A 246 14.92 5.64 -12.52
C ILE A 246 15.68 5.37 -13.81
N CYS A 247 16.54 4.35 -13.77
CA CYS A 247 17.20 3.83 -14.96
C CYS A 247 16.38 2.68 -15.53
N ASN A 248 15.98 2.79 -16.77
CA ASN A 248 15.21 1.77 -17.49
C ASN A 248 16.09 1.15 -18.59
N VAL A 249 16.06 -0.17 -18.69
CA VAL A 249 16.74 -0.92 -19.74
C VAL A 249 15.73 -1.79 -20.46
N CYS A 250 15.69 -1.67 -21.78
CA CYS A 250 14.82 -2.44 -22.64
C CYS A 250 15.58 -3.57 -23.31
N THR A 251 14.97 -4.76 -23.33
CA THR A 251 15.43 -5.91 -24.09
C THR A 251 14.36 -6.34 -25.07
N LEU A 252 14.72 -6.41 -26.35
CA LEU A 252 13.85 -6.94 -27.40
C LEU A 252 14.23 -8.41 -27.64
N ALA A 253 13.24 -9.26 -27.79
CA ALA A 253 13.42 -10.69 -28.00
C ALA A 253 12.40 -11.23 -29.02
N PRO A 254 12.65 -12.39 -29.65
CA PRO A 254 11.68 -13.05 -30.50
C PRO A 254 10.47 -13.54 -29.69
N LEU A 255 9.36 -13.82 -30.38
CA LEU A 255 8.13 -14.28 -29.73
C LEU A 255 8.25 -15.59 -28.95
N SER A 256 9.26 -16.41 -29.27
CA SER A 256 9.58 -17.63 -28.51
C SER A 256 9.96 -17.36 -27.05
N GLU A 257 10.44 -16.16 -26.74
CA GLU A 257 10.90 -15.75 -25.41
C GLU A 257 9.78 -15.09 -24.56
N GLN A 258 8.54 -15.08 -25.05
CA GLN A 258 7.41 -14.57 -24.28
C GLN A 258 7.22 -15.38 -23.00
N GLN A 259 6.82 -14.70 -21.94
CA GLN A 259 6.54 -15.35 -20.66
C GLN A 259 5.29 -16.24 -20.80
N LYS A 260 5.43 -17.51 -20.50
CA LYS A 260 4.32 -18.44 -20.35
C LYS A 260 3.79 -18.32 -18.92
N ILE A 261 2.50 -18.12 -18.79
CA ILE A 261 1.80 -18.08 -17.49
C ILE A 261 1.01 -19.37 -17.40
N ASP A 262 1.49 -20.25 -16.52
CA ASP A 262 0.80 -21.48 -16.12
C ASP A 262 0.28 -21.25 -14.69
N GLY A 263 -0.96 -20.83 -14.60
CA GLY A 263 -1.64 -20.48 -13.36
C GLY A 263 -2.68 -21.50 -12.94
N LEU A 264 -3.59 -21.08 -12.08
CA LEU A 264 -4.75 -21.87 -11.65
C LEU A 264 -5.89 -21.85 -12.70
N ASP A 265 -5.78 -21.02 -13.69
CA ASP A 265 -6.68 -20.95 -14.84
C ASP A 265 -6.32 -22.03 -15.85
N GLU A 266 -7.31 -22.67 -16.45
CA GLU A 266 -7.12 -23.79 -17.39
C GLU A 266 -6.45 -23.41 -18.70
N ASN A 267 -6.31 -22.13 -19.01
CA ASN A 267 -5.74 -21.64 -20.25
C ASN A 267 -4.34 -21.10 -20.04
N GLU A 268 -3.34 -21.76 -20.67
CA GLU A 268 -2.02 -21.19 -20.80
C GLU A 268 -2.10 -19.84 -21.52
N VAL A 269 -1.64 -18.78 -20.87
CA VAL A 269 -1.61 -17.43 -21.43
C VAL A 269 -0.17 -17.00 -21.58
N SER A 270 0.14 -16.40 -22.72
CA SER A 270 1.46 -15.83 -22.96
C SER A 270 1.43 -14.32 -22.75
N LYS A 271 2.49 -13.80 -22.13
CA LYS A 271 2.67 -12.38 -21.91
C LYS A 271 3.90 -11.90 -22.67
N ARG A 272 3.70 -10.99 -23.64
CA ARG A 272 4.78 -10.45 -24.47
C ARG A 272 5.56 -9.33 -23.79
N TYR A 273 4.86 -8.47 -23.09
CA TYR A 273 5.45 -7.34 -22.40
C TYR A 273 5.66 -7.68 -20.94
N MET A 274 6.90 -7.52 -20.48
CA MET A 274 7.27 -7.70 -19.08
C MET A 274 7.94 -6.43 -18.59
N HIS A 275 7.49 -5.92 -17.48
CA HIS A 275 8.10 -4.77 -16.81
C HIS A 275 8.52 -5.19 -15.41
N HIS A 276 9.83 -5.28 -15.19
CA HIS A 276 10.40 -5.60 -13.90
C HIS A 276 10.79 -4.29 -13.19
N TYR A 277 10.40 -4.15 -11.96
CA TYR A 277 10.80 -3.06 -11.11
C TYR A 277 11.74 -3.60 -10.02
N ASN A 278 12.96 -3.08 -9.98
CA ASN A 278 13.95 -3.43 -8.98
C ASN A 278 14.24 -2.21 -8.11
N PHE A 279 14.26 -2.42 -6.80
CA PHE A 279 14.56 -1.39 -5.83
C PHE A 279 15.72 -1.84 -4.94
N PRO A 280 16.97 -1.79 -5.44
CA PRO A 280 18.13 -2.22 -4.70
C PRO A 280 18.36 -1.32 -3.48
N SER A 281 18.94 -1.89 -2.43
CA SER A 281 19.14 -1.21 -1.15
C SER A 281 19.96 0.09 -1.26
N TYR A 282 20.90 0.16 -2.19
CA TYR A 282 21.66 1.39 -2.43
C TYR A 282 20.81 2.57 -2.91
N SER A 283 19.60 2.33 -3.43
CA SER A 283 18.66 3.40 -3.84
C SER A 283 18.23 4.30 -2.68
N VAL A 284 18.37 3.81 -1.44
CA VAL A 284 18.08 4.54 -0.20
C VAL A 284 19.31 4.67 0.70
N GLY A 285 20.51 4.43 0.16
CA GLY A 285 21.77 4.54 0.91
C GLY A 285 21.99 3.41 1.92
N GLU A 286 21.28 2.28 1.78
CA GLU A 286 21.41 1.14 2.69
C GLU A 286 22.28 0.04 2.08
N THR A 287 22.95 -0.72 2.95
CA THR A 287 23.73 -1.90 2.57
C THR A 287 22.98 -3.15 3.05
N LYS A 288 22.28 -3.82 2.14
CA LYS A 288 21.56 -5.07 2.43
C LYS A 288 21.78 -6.10 1.32
N PRO A 289 21.84 -7.40 1.63
CA PRO A 289 21.88 -8.42 0.61
C PRO A 289 20.55 -8.46 -0.18
N SER A 290 20.62 -8.58 -1.50
CA SER A 290 19.45 -8.79 -2.35
C SER A 290 18.96 -10.23 -2.21
N ARG A 291 17.79 -10.43 -1.60
CA ARG A 291 17.17 -11.74 -1.35
C ARG A 291 15.88 -11.97 -2.13
N GLY A 292 15.74 -11.35 -3.29
CA GLY A 292 14.51 -11.35 -4.09
C GLY A 292 13.66 -10.09 -3.90
N PRO A 293 12.54 -9.98 -4.61
CA PRO A 293 11.71 -8.78 -4.61
C PRO A 293 11.04 -8.54 -3.26
N GLY A 294 11.15 -7.32 -2.77
CA GLY A 294 10.44 -6.84 -1.60
C GLY A 294 8.99 -6.43 -1.92
N ARG A 295 8.20 -6.12 -0.88
CA ARG A 295 6.81 -5.65 -1.06
C ARG A 295 6.69 -4.42 -1.96
N ARG A 296 7.68 -3.54 -1.92
CA ARG A 296 7.73 -2.35 -2.77
C ARG A 296 7.91 -2.67 -4.24
N GLU A 297 8.56 -3.80 -4.56
CA GLU A 297 8.84 -4.24 -5.93
C GLU A 297 7.67 -5.03 -6.52
N ILE A 298 6.80 -5.60 -5.68
CA ILE A 298 5.62 -6.36 -6.12
C ILE A 298 4.51 -5.41 -6.61
N GLY A 299 4.30 -4.26 -5.94
CA GLY A 299 3.27 -3.29 -6.29
C GLY A 299 3.38 -2.77 -7.73
N PRO A 300 4.54 -2.27 -8.19
CA PRO A 300 4.71 -1.77 -9.56
C PRO A 300 4.54 -2.81 -10.67
N VAL A 301 4.59 -4.09 -10.36
CA VAL A 301 4.31 -5.15 -11.34
C VAL A 301 2.86 -5.05 -11.87
N SER A 302 1.94 -4.46 -11.13
CA SER A 302 0.57 -4.20 -11.59
C SER A 302 0.50 -3.16 -12.73
N TYR A 303 1.49 -2.29 -12.89
CA TYR A 303 1.58 -1.38 -14.06
C TYR A 303 1.92 -2.08 -15.38
N THR A 304 2.21 -3.35 -15.36
CA THR A 304 2.45 -4.14 -16.58
C THR A 304 1.19 -4.40 -17.41
N HIS A 305 0.04 -3.95 -16.96
CA HIS A 305 -1.21 -3.96 -17.72
C HIS A 305 -1.40 -2.74 -18.62
N LEU A 306 -0.39 -1.88 -18.75
CA LEU A 306 -0.37 -0.89 -19.80
C LEU A 306 -0.29 -1.64 -21.14
N THR A 307 -1.47 -1.92 -21.70
CA THR A 307 -1.59 -2.39 -23.07
C THR A 307 -1.14 -1.28 -23.99
N LEU A 308 -0.05 -1.52 -24.70
CA LEU A 308 0.28 -0.76 -25.91
C LEU A 308 -0.60 -1.24 -27.06
#